data_071b5c089b8fc2831182a766516f5b93
#
_entry.id   071b5c089b8fc2831182a766516f5b93
#
_cell.length_a   1.000
_cell.length_b   1.000
_cell.length_c   1.000
_cell.angle_alpha   90.00
_cell.angle_beta   90.00
_cell.angle_gamma   90.00
#
_symmetry.space_group_name_H-M   'P 1'
#
loop_
_entity.id
_entity.type
_entity.pdbx_description
1 polymer ?
#
loop_
_entity_poly.entity_id
_entity_poly.type
_entity_poly.pdbx_seq_one_letter_code
_entity_poly.pdbx_strand_id
1 'polypeptide(L)'
;MTRFPVFQLAFLMCLCIGWMFCPLSVAGLTRRALVIGLGEQQDKAWSKINGDRDVPMVQQMLRRSGFSDIRTLVNQQATKAGIVRALQTLGSDCQAGDVVYVHFSGHGQQMTDLNGDETDGYDEAWIPYDACKEYCSADRGERHLTDDELGVLLSAIRQRIGKRGKLLVVVDACHSGGITRGMEPCGEEADDVERGARNVFSIPGKAAPRGSAGQEEEEWVTISACKSYQTNFELKDKKVGKLSYALCQLFEQHQALTNEQIEAELKAFMKKHPGRMLQTPELTGRKQTMSVSGVFRRARKGQ
;
A
#
# COMPACT_ATOMS: atom_id res chain seq x y z
N MET A 1 -55.42 46.88 66.58
CA MET A 1 -54.55 45.71 66.88
C MET A 1 -54.94 44.60 65.95
N THR A 2 -54.31 44.51 64.79
CA THR A 2 -54.56 43.45 63.81
C THR A 2 -53.22 43.07 63.16
N ARG A 3 -52.76 41.85 63.45
CA ARG A 3 -51.54 41.25 62.93
C ARG A 3 -51.80 40.71 61.47
N PHE A 4 -50.94 41.07 60.50
CA PHE A 4 -50.91 40.45 59.22
C PHE A 4 -49.88 39.33 59.21
N PRO A 5 -50.16 38.17 58.56
CA PRO A 5 -49.17 37.14 58.34
C PRO A 5 -48.39 37.36 57.06
N VAL A 6 -47.09 37.17 57.21
CA VAL A 6 -46.12 37.20 56.08
C VAL A 6 -46.22 35.90 55.28
N PHE A 7 -46.61 35.97 54.01
CA PHE A 7 -46.53 34.84 53.09
C PHE A 7 -45.11 34.75 52.53
N GLN A 8 -44.40 33.66 52.88
CA GLN A 8 -43.14 33.30 52.21
C GLN A 8 -43.45 32.67 50.85
N LEU A 9 -43.04 33.32 49.79
CA LEU A 9 -43.03 32.78 48.43
C LEU A 9 -41.73 31.98 48.22
N ALA A 10 -41.84 30.66 48.24
CA ALA A 10 -40.76 29.78 47.88
C ALA A 10 -40.65 29.72 46.34
N PHE A 11 -39.60 30.34 45.79
CA PHE A 11 -39.25 30.26 44.36
C PHE A 11 -38.56 28.91 44.09
N LEU A 12 -39.29 27.96 43.52
CA LEU A 12 -38.75 26.68 43.07
C LEU A 12 -38.03 26.92 41.73
N MET A 13 -36.71 27.05 41.79
CA MET A 13 -35.86 27.14 40.59
C MET A 13 -35.62 25.72 40.03
N CYS A 14 -36.45 25.29 39.09
CA CYS A 14 -36.20 24.06 38.29
C CYS A 14 -34.98 24.26 37.39
N LEU A 15 -33.84 23.76 37.83
CA LEU A 15 -32.66 23.58 36.98
C LEU A 15 -32.93 22.46 35.98
N CYS A 16 -33.44 22.79 34.79
CA CYS A 16 -33.44 21.89 33.66
C CYS A 16 -32.00 21.75 33.13
N ILE A 17 -31.26 20.77 33.67
CA ILE A 17 -30.01 20.31 33.08
C ILE A 17 -30.41 19.53 31.84
N GLY A 18 -30.53 20.26 30.72
CA GLY A 18 -30.63 19.66 29.38
C GLY A 18 -29.34 18.89 29.07
N TRP A 19 -29.35 17.60 29.29
CA TRP A 19 -28.34 16.71 28.73
C TRP A 19 -28.48 16.78 27.21
N MET A 20 -27.65 17.58 26.58
CA MET A 20 -27.42 17.52 25.16
C MET A 20 -26.84 16.15 24.86
N PHE A 21 -27.68 15.16 24.63
CA PHE A 21 -27.30 13.95 23.94
C PHE A 21 -26.91 14.37 22.53
N CYS A 22 -25.63 14.72 22.35
CA CYS A 22 -25.04 14.72 21.03
C CYS A 22 -25.08 13.25 20.55
N PRO A 23 -25.88 12.89 19.55
CA PRO A 23 -25.83 11.54 19.04
C PRO A 23 -24.41 11.34 18.55
N LEU A 24 -23.61 10.51 19.26
CA LEU A 24 -22.41 9.95 18.70
C LEU A 24 -22.85 9.21 17.45
N SER A 25 -22.76 9.89 16.33
CA SER A 25 -22.92 9.26 15.03
C SER A 25 -21.85 8.16 14.98
N VAL A 26 -22.27 6.91 15.17
CA VAL A 26 -21.41 5.77 14.91
C VAL A 26 -21.19 5.80 13.40
N ALA A 27 -20.21 6.58 12.97
CA ALA A 27 -19.78 6.56 11.59
C ALA A 27 -19.43 5.09 11.28
N GLY A 28 -20.21 4.50 10.37
CA GLY A 28 -19.99 3.13 9.96
C GLY A 28 -18.57 3.00 9.43
N LEU A 29 -17.94 1.86 9.70
CA LEU A 29 -16.60 1.54 9.20
C LEU A 29 -16.52 1.81 7.71
N THR A 30 -15.67 2.75 7.29
CA THR A 30 -15.46 3.09 5.89
C THR A 30 -14.33 2.23 5.32
N ARG A 31 -14.52 1.78 4.08
CA ARG A 31 -13.50 1.09 3.32
C ARG A 31 -12.95 2.04 2.29
N ARG A 32 -11.68 2.41 2.46
CA ARG A 32 -10.97 3.39 1.63
C ARG A 32 -9.83 2.74 0.88
N ALA A 33 -9.59 3.16 -0.33
CA ALA A 33 -8.47 2.65 -1.12
C ALA A 33 -7.78 3.76 -1.90
N LEU A 34 -6.47 3.58 -2.08
CA LEU A 34 -5.65 4.28 -3.06
C LEU A 34 -5.02 3.24 -3.98
N VAL A 35 -5.29 3.35 -5.28
CA VAL A 35 -4.76 2.46 -6.31
C VAL A 35 -3.90 3.27 -7.25
N ILE A 36 -2.62 2.94 -7.32
CA ILE A 36 -1.61 3.62 -8.12
C ILE A 36 -1.14 2.66 -9.20
N GLY A 37 -1.19 3.10 -10.46
CA GLY A 37 -0.75 2.29 -11.59
C GLY A 37 0.00 3.09 -12.63
N LEU A 38 1.20 2.64 -12.96
CA LEU A 38 2.05 3.26 -13.96
C LEU A 38 2.33 2.29 -15.11
N GLY A 39 2.05 2.72 -16.34
CA GLY A 39 2.40 2.03 -17.57
C GLY A 39 3.63 2.64 -18.23
N GLU A 40 3.94 3.89 -17.90
CA GLU A 40 5.11 4.62 -18.39
C GLU A 40 5.58 5.66 -17.38
N GLN A 41 6.85 6.04 -17.48
CA GLN A 41 7.46 7.16 -16.77
C GLN A 41 7.77 8.32 -17.73
N GLN A 42 8.03 9.50 -17.16
CA GLN A 42 8.47 10.67 -17.89
C GLN A 42 9.83 10.43 -18.54
N ASP A 43 10.76 9.85 -17.80
CA ASP A 43 12.06 9.42 -18.31
C ASP A 43 11.88 8.19 -19.20
N LYS A 44 12.26 8.30 -20.47
CA LYS A 44 12.14 7.24 -21.48
C LYS A 44 13.22 6.15 -21.38
N ALA A 45 14.18 6.30 -20.45
CA ALA A 45 15.09 5.21 -20.08
C ALA A 45 14.37 4.05 -19.38
N TRP A 46 13.21 4.32 -18.74
CA TRP A 46 12.34 3.28 -18.21
C TRP A 46 11.63 2.53 -19.32
N SER A 47 11.59 1.21 -19.23
CA SER A 47 10.78 0.37 -20.10
C SER A 47 9.29 0.60 -19.86
N LYS A 48 8.47 0.49 -20.92
CA LYS A 48 7.01 0.49 -20.73
C LYS A 48 6.56 -0.80 -20.10
N ILE A 49 5.63 -0.68 -19.18
CA ILE A 49 4.95 -1.78 -18.48
C ILE A 49 3.43 -1.58 -18.56
N ASN A 50 2.64 -2.40 -17.88
CA ASN A 50 1.18 -2.33 -17.94
C ASN A 50 0.54 -2.12 -16.54
N GLY A 51 1.23 -1.45 -15.61
CA GLY A 51 0.69 -1.20 -14.27
C GLY A 51 -0.56 -0.33 -14.25
N ASP A 52 -0.71 0.56 -15.22
CA ASP A 52 -1.92 1.35 -15.43
C ASP A 52 -3.15 0.49 -15.77
N ARG A 53 -2.96 -0.67 -16.40
CA ARG A 53 -4.04 -1.62 -16.72
C ARG A 53 -4.52 -2.43 -15.52
N ASP A 54 -3.72 -2.50 -14.47
CA ASP A 54 -4.12 -3.17 -13.22
C ASP A 54 -5.17 -2.37 -12.48
N VAL A 55 -5.15 -1.03 -12.61
CA VAL A 55 -6.04 -0.12 -11.88
C VAL A 55 -7.52 -0.46 -12.04
N PRO A 56 -8.09 -0.58 -13.25
CA PRO A 56 -9.52 -0.89 -13.40
C PRO A 56 -9.91 -2.26 -12.85
N MET A 57 -9.03 -3.26 -12.95
CA MET A 57 -9.24 -4.60 -12.42
C MET A 57 -9.27 -4.59 -10.89
N VAL A 58 -8.28 -3.95 -10.25
CA VAL A 58 -8.20 -3.79 -8.80
C VAL A 58 -9.39 -2.96 -8.28
N GLN A 59 -9.75 -1.86 -8.96
CA GLN A 59 -10.94 -1.09 -8.59
C GLN A 59 -12.22 -1.95 -8.60
N GLN A 60 -12.39 -2.80 -9.60
CA GLN A 60 -13.56 -3.67 -9.68
C GLN A 60 -13.62 -4.64 -8.51
N MET A 61 -12.49 -5.30 -8.17
CA MET A 61 -12.36 -6.18 -6.99
C MET A 61 -12.72 -5.42 -5.71
N LEU A 62 -12.20 -4.22 -5.52
CA LEU A 62 -12.45 -3.39 -4.34
C LEU A 62 -13.93 -2.98 -4.22
N ARG A 63 -14.57 -2.56 -5.33
CA ARG A 63 -16.02 -2.24 -5.33
C ARG A 63 -16.85 -3.45 -4.94
N ARG A 64 -16.55 -4.63 -5.46
CA ARG A 64 -17.20 -5.90 -5.09
C ARG A 64 -16.99 -6.23 -3.61
N SER A 65 -15.87 -5.83 -3.04
CA SER A 65 -15.52 -6.00 -1.63
C SER A 65 -16.10 -4.90 -0.72
N GLY A 66 -16.90 -3.98 -1.26
CA GLY A 66 -17.62 -2.96 -0.48
C GLY A 66 -16.79 -1.72 -0.17
N PHE A 67 -15.70 -1.47 -0.90
CA PHE A 67 -14.98 -0.19 -0.81
C PHE A 67 -15.82 0.92 -1.47
N SER A 68 -16.04 2.01 -0.75
CA SER A 68 -16.86 3.15 -1.19
C SER A 68 -16.03 4.38 -1.58
N ASP A 69 -14.84 4.54 -1.01
CA ASP A 69 -13.90 5.61 -1.33
C ASP A 69 -12.66 4.97 -2.00
N ILE A 70 -12.64 4.98 -3.34
CA ILE A 70 -11.54 4.41 -4.13
C ILE A 70 -10.95 5.52 -4.97
N ARG A 71 -9.73 5.92 -4.62
CA ARG A 71 -8.92 6.93 -5.31
C ARG A 71 -7.92 6.26 -6.21
N THR A 72 -7.62 6.89 -7.33
CA THR A 72 -6.65 6.36 -8.29
C THR A 72 -5.67 7.42 -8.74
N LEU A 73 -4.43 7.00 -8.95
CA LEU A 73 -3.42 7.78 -9.65
C LEU A 73 -2.87 6.92 -10.81
N VAL A 74 -2.93 7.46 -12.01
CA VAL A 74 -2.50 6.73 -13.21
C VAL A 74 -1.49 7.56 -13.98
N ASN A 75 -0.37 6.95 -14.35
CA ASN A 75 0.69 7.57 -15.15
C ASN A 75 1.06 8.97 -14.64
N GLN A 76 0.87 10.05 -15.42
CA GLN A 76 1.26 11.42 -15.09
C GLN A 76 0.70 11.93 -13.76
N GLN A 77 -0.37 11.36 -13.23
CA GLN A 77 -0.92 11.71 -11.92
C GLN A 77 -0.08 11.14 -10.77
N ALA A 78 0.63 10.04 -11.03
CA ALA A 78 1.44 9.31 -10.04
C ALA A 78 2.87 9.85 -9.93
N THR A 79 3.06 11.18 -9.92
CA THR A 79 4.33 11.81 -9.53
C THR A 79 4.60 11.56 -8.05
N LYS A 80 5.86 11.68 -7.60
CA LYS A 80 6.17 11.57 -6.15
C LYS A 80 5.27 12.48 -5.33
N ALA A 81 5.20 13.75 -5.69
CA ALA A 81 4.35 14.71 -4.99
C ALA A 81 2.85 14.34 -5.04
N GLY A 82 2.40 13.75 -6.15
CA GLY A 82 1.03 13.25 -6.31
C GLY A 82 0.72 12.09 -5.37
N ILE A 83 1.62 11.10 -5.30
CA ILE A 83 1.49 9.92 -4.43
C ILE A 83 1.51 10.33 -2.96
N VAL A 84 2.49 11.14 -2.54
CA VAL A 84 2.62 11.63 -1.17
C VAL A 84 1.34 12.36 -0.73
N ARG A 85 0.86 13.30 -1.56
CA ARG A 85 -0.37 14.05 -1.29
C ARG A 85 -1.59 13.13 -1.17
N ALA A 86 -1.70 12.14 -2.05
CA ALA A 86 -2.81 11.20 -2.02
C ALA A 86 -2.81 10.35 -0.76
N LEU A 87 -1.63 9.85 -0.30
CA LEU A 87 -1.48 9.12 0.95
C LEU A 87 -1.80 10.00 2.18
N GLN A 88 -1.30 11.24 2.20
CA GLN A 88 -1.62 12.21 3.26
C GLN A 88 -3.12 12.52 3.32
N THR A 89 -3.75 12.75 2.17
CA THR A 89 -5.20 13.00 2.10
C THR A 89 -6.00 11.76 2.53
N LEU A 90 -5.59 10.58 2.08
CA LEU A 90 -6.20 9.32 2.52
C LEU A 90 -6.12 9.19 4.04
N GLY A 91 -4.94 9.45 4.62
CA GLY A 91 -4.73 9.39 6.07
C GLY A 91 -5.58 10.42 6.83
N SER A 92 -5.69 11.67 6.33
CA SER A 92 -6.48 12.71 6.98
C SER A 92 -7.98 12.39 7.00
N ASP A 93 -8.49 11.68 5.99
CA ASP A 93 -9.88 11.29 5.88
C ASP A 93 -10.22 10.01 6.66
N CYS A 94 -9.20 9.27 7.13
CA CYS A 94 -9.38 8.05 7.91
C CYS A 94 -9.90 8.32 9.32
N GLN A 95 -10.71 7.38 9.80
CA GLN A 95 -11.24 7.35 11.15
C GLN A 95 -10.92 6.02 11.84
N ALA A 96 -11.00 6.02 13.17
CA ALA A 96 -10.73 4.83 13.97
C ALA A 96 -11.63 3.66 13.55
N GLY A 97 -11.01 2.53 13.19
CA GLY A 97 -11.67 1.31 12.74
C GLY A 97 -11.81 1.18 11.22
N ASP A 98 -11.46 2.20 10.43
CA ASP A 98 -11.52 2.12 8.97
C ASP A 98 -10.65 0.99 8.42
N VAL A 99 -11.04 0.50 7.25
CA VAL A 99 -10.28 -0.48 6.46
C VAL A 99 -9.65 0.26 5.28
N VAL A 100 -8.33 0.23 5.22
CA VAL A 100 -7.55 0.93 4.21
C VAL A 100 -6.79 -0.07 3.34
N TYR A 101 -6.83 0.15 2.03
CA TYR A 101 -6.11 -0.61 1.03
C TYR A 101 -5.27 0.34 0.19
N VAL A 102 -3.98 0.07 0.09
CA VAL A 102 -3.06 0.80 -0.78
C VAL A 102 -2.47 -0.18 -1.79
N HIS A 103 -2.53 0.16 -3.06
CA HIS A 103 -1.99 -0.66 -4.15
C HIS A 103 -1.03 0.17 -5.00
N PHE A 104 0.16 -0.34 -5.19
CA PHE A 104 1.13 0.19 -6.12
C PHE A 104 1.44 -0.86 -7.19
N SER A 105 1.30 -0.49 -8.44
CA SER A 105 1.61 -1.29 -9.61
C SER A 105 2.47 -0.47 -10.55
N GLY A 106 3.77 -0.78 -10.59
CA GLY A 106 4.75 0.04 -11.29
C GLY A 106 6.14 -0.56 -11.28
N HIS A 107 7.14 0.25 -11.60
CA HIS A 107 8.53 -0.10 -11.39
C HIS A 107 8.95 0.09 -9.94
N GLY A 108 9.89 -0.73 -9.49
CA GLY A 108 10.66 -0.51 -8.28
C GLY A 108 12.15 -0.50 -8.60
N GLN A 109 12.95 0.08 -7.71
CA GLN A 109 14.40 0.15 -7.84
C GLN A 109 15.04 0.28 -6.46
N GLN A 110 16.20 -0.34 -6.28
CA GLN A 110 17.06 -0.01 -5.14
C GLN A 110 17.78 1.30 -5.37
N MET A 111 17.96 2.08 -4.32
CA MET A 111 18.76 3.31 -4.35
C MET A 111 19.75 3.34 -3.18
N THR A 112 20.73 4.25 -3.25
CA THR A 112 21.70 4.42 -2.16
C THR A 112 20.96 4.78 -0.88
N ASP A 113 21.14 3.98 0.16
CA ASP A 113 20.68 4.28 1.52
C ASP A 113 21.37 5.53 2.03
N LEU A 114 20.62 6.54 2.47
CA LEU A 114 21.14 7.82 2.93
C LEU A 114 21.15 7.97 4.45
N ASN A 115 20.37 7.19 5.18
CA ASN A 115 20.25 7.25 6.63
C ASN A 115 21.07 6.15 7.33
N GLY A 116 21.44 5.08 6.62
CA GLY A 116 22.34 4.04 7.09
C GLY A 116 21.66 2.98 7.95
N ASP A 117 20.36 2.77 7.79
CA ASP A 117 19.60 1.77 8.52
C ASP A 117 19.48 0.43 7.78
N GLU A 118 19.80 0.38 6.47
CA GLU A 118 19.80 -0.85 5.71
C GLU A 118 21.11 -1.63 5.81
N THR A 119 21.01 -2.97 6.00
CA THR A 119 22.19 -3.84 6.17
C THR A 119 22.98 -4.03 4.88
N ASP A 120 22.33 -3.95 3.74
CA ASP A 120 22.95 -4.07 2.42
C ASP A 120 23.35 -2.71 1.82
N GLY A 121 22.92 -1.60 2.44
CA GLY A 121 23.23 -0.24 2.06
C GLY A 121 22.34 0.32 0.95
N TYR A 122 21.14 -0.25 0.77
CA TYR A 122 20.21 0.20 -0.24
C TYR A 122 18.78 0.26 0.27
N ASP A 123 18.11 1.42 0.08
CA ASP A 123 16.68 1.59 0.24
C ASP A 123 15.95 0.95 -0.94
N GLU A 124 14.75 0.40 -0.72
CA GLU A 124 13.81 0.06 -1.76
C GLU A 124 12.90 1.25 -2.07
N ALA A 125 12.69 1.52 -3.36
CA ALA A 125 11.86 2.65 -3.77
C ALA A 125 10.78 2.27 -4.76
N TRP A 126 9.58 2.81 -4.56
CA TRP A 126 8.59 2.90 -5.63
C TRP A 126 9.04 3.97 -6.63
N ILE A 127 8.85 3.71 -7.92
CA ILE A 127 9.26 4.62 -8.98
C ILE A 127 8.04 5.42 -9.47
N PRO A 128 7.91 6.69 -9.04
CA PRO A 128 6.89 7.60 -9.53
C PRO A 128 7.07 7.96 -11.01
N TYR A 129 6.06 8.59 -11.58
CA TYR A 129 6.06 9.00 -12.98
C TYR A 129 7.23 9.93 -13.33
N ASP A 130 7.63 10.81 -12.42
CA ASP A 130 8.64 11.86 -12.61
C ASP A 130 10.06 11.43 -12.20
N ALA A 131 10.26 10.21 -11.69
CA ALA A 131 11.57 9.70 -11.31
C ALA A 131 12.42 9.30 -12.52
N CYS A 132 13.69 9.69 -12.52
CA CYS A 132 14.68 9.25 -13.50
C CYS A 132 15.21 7.85 -13.16
N LYS A 133 15.63 7.11 -14.16
CA LYS A 133 16.20 5.78 -13.97
C LYS A 133 17.62 5.79 -13.42
N GLU A 134 18.34 6.88 -13.67
CA GLU A 134 19.72 7.10 -13.24
C GLU A 134 19.88 8.51 -12.69
N TYR A 135 20.88 8.68 -11.82
CA TYR A 135 21.22 9.98 -11.26
C TYR A 135 21.53 11.00 -12.38
N CYS A 136 20.88 12.15 -12.33
CA CYS A 136 21.05 13.21 -13.30
C CYS A 136 20.76 14.58 -12.67
N SER A 137 20.96 15.67 -13.43
CA SER A 137 20.68 17.03 -12.94
C SER A 137 19.19 17.27 -12.64
N ALA A 138 18.29 16.52 -13.26
CA ALA A 138 16.85 16.63 -13.07
C ALA A 138 16.32 15.78 -11.91
N ASP A 139 17.05 14.76 -11.49
CA ASP A 139 16.71 13.87 -10.37
C ASP A 139 18.00 13.40 -9.69
N ARG A 140 18.18 13.82 -8.44
CA ARG A 140 19.34 13.43 -7.62
C ARG A 140 18.94 12.42 -6.54
N GLY A 141 17.77 11.76 -6.71
CA GLY A 141 17.15 10.81 -5.79
C GLY A 141 15.90 11.35 -5.09
N GLU A 142 15.64 12.65 -5.18
CA GLU A 142 14.49 13.27 -4.51
C GLU A 142 13.13 12.86 -5.12
N ARG A 143 13.13 12.24 -6.30
CA ARG A 143 11.89 11.79 -6.96
C ARG A 143 11.56 10.31 -6.76
N HIS A 144 12.47 9.55 -6.16
CA HIS A 144 12.21 8.19 -5.72
C HIS A 144 11.41 8.23 -4.40
N LEU A 145 10.44 7.35 -4.25
CA LEU A 145 9.65 7.24 -3.02
C LEU A 145 10.14 6.02 -2.25
N THR A 146 11.04 6.26 -1.30
CA THR A 146 11.70 5.21 -0.51
C THR A 146 10.73 4.53 0.46
N ASP A 147 11.06 3.33 0.89
CA ASP A 147 10.36 2.59 1.93
C ASP A 147 10.30 3.35 3.26
N ASP A 148 11.35 4.09 3.64
CA ASP A 148 11.36 4.99 4.78
C ASP A 148 10.27 6.06 4.70
N GLU A 149 10.21 6.78 3.57
CA GLU A 149 9.19 7.81 3.34
C GLU A 149 7.78 7.19 3.32
N LEU A 150 7.64 6.01 2.71
CA LEU A 150 6.39 5.24 2.73
C LEU A 150 6.03 4.80 4.14
N GLY A 151 7.01 4.32 4.91
CA GLY A 151 6.85 3.92 6.30
C GLY A 151 6.24 5.04 7.15
N VAL A 152 6.74 6.27 7.02
CA VAL A 152 6.19 7.45 7.71
C VAL A 152 4.74 7.71 7.31
N LEU A 153 4.42 7.68 6.01
CA LEU A 153 3.08 7.95 5.49
C LEU A 153 2.08 6.86 5.90
N LEU A 154 2.47 5.60 5.82
CA LEU A 154 1.64 4.46 6.20
C LEU A 154 1.44 4.38 7.72
N SER A 155 2.45 4.71 8.52
CA SER A 155 2.35 4.82 9.97
C SER A 155 1.35 5.89 10.40
N ALA A 156 1.31 7.04 9.72
CA ALA A 156 0.32 8.07 9.97
C ALA A 156 -1.12 7.56 9.69
N ILE A 157 -1.33 6.83 8.59
CA ILE A 157 -2.61 6.17 8.30
C ILE A 157 -2.95 5.16 9.40
N ARG A 158 -1.97 4.33 9.78
CA ARG A 158 -2.14 3.29 10.80
C ARG A 158 -2.55 3.87 12.15
N GLN A 159 -1.94 4.97 12.57
CA GLN A 159 -2.30 5.69 13.80
C GLN A 159 -3.74 6.20 13.75
N ARG A 160 -4.18 6.77 12.63
CA ARG A 160 -5.54 7.30 12.46
C ARG A 160 -6.61 6.21 12.55
N ILE A 161 -6.40 5.08 11.90
CA ILE A 161 -7.37 3.96 11.94
C ILE A 161 -7.34 3.19 13.27
N GLY A 162 -6.29 3.34 14.07
CA GLY A 162 -6.16 2.74 15.41
C GLY A 162 -6.18 1.21 15.41
N LYS A 163 -6.14 0.59 16.59
CA LYS A 163 -5.96 -0.87 16.77
C LYS A 163 -7.02 -1.73 16.06
N ARG A 164 -8.25 -1.24 15.89
CA ARG A 164 -9.35 -1.97 15.23
C ARG A 164 -9.35 -1.81 13.71
N GLY A 165 -8.68 -0.78 13.18
CA GLY A 165 -8.55 -0.56 11.76
C GLY A 165 -7.64 -1.59 11.10
N LYS A 166 -7.77 -1.71 9.78
CA LYS A 166 -6.94 -2.61 8.97
C LYS A 166 -6.27 -1.81 7.87
N LEU A 167 -4.97 -1.99 7.70
CA LEU A 167 -4.20 -1.43 6.60
C LEU A 167 -3.52 -2.58 5.85
N LEU A 168 -3.86 -2.70 4.57
CA LEU A 168 -3.25 -3.65 3.64
C LEU A 168 -2.56 -2.88 2.52
N VAL A 169 -1.29 -3.15 2.32
CA VAL A 169 -0.47 -2.61 1.23
C VAL A 169 -0.19 -3.73 0.24
N VAL A 170 -0.34 -3.48 -1.04
CA VAL A 170 -0.02 -4.43 -2.11
C VAL A 170 0.96 -3.78 -3.07
N VAL A 171 2.08 -4.45 -3.31
CA VAL A 171 3.17 -3.94 -4.14
C VAL A 171 3.43 -4.89 -5.28
N ASP A 172 2.95 -4.54 -6.47
CA ASP A 172 3.21 -5.26 -7.72
C ASP A 172 4.34 -4.55 -8.49
N ALA A 173 5.51 -4.58 -7.88
CA ALA A 173 6.75 -4.00 -8.37
C ALA A 173 7.93 -4.89 -7.95
N CYS A 174 9.09 -4.67 -8.57
CA CYS A 174 10.36 -5.33 -8.23
C CYS A 174 11.32 -4.30 -7.66
N HIS A 175 11.97 -4.63 -6.56
CA HIS A 175 13.00 -3.78 -5.95
C HIS A 175 14.42 -4.33 -6.16
N SER A 176 14.59 -5.46 -6.90
CA SER A 176 15.86 -6.12 -7.07
C SER A 176 16.85 -5.27 -7.88
N GLY A 177 17.74 -4.58 -7.22
CA GLY A 177 18.94 -3.99 -7.80
C GLY A 177 19.96 -5.06 -8.10
N GLY A 178 19.95 -5.62 -9.30
CA GLY A 178 21.13 -6.28 -9.90
C GLY A 178 21.77 -7.50 -9.23
N ILE A 179 21.25 -8.04 -8.13
CA ILE A 179 21.85 -9.22 -7.47
C ILE A 179 21.24 -10.53 -8.03
N THR A 180 21.07 -10.63 -9.32
CA THR A 180 20.88 -11.93 -9.98
C THR A 180 22.22 -12.58 -10.36
N ARG A 181 23.29 -12.32 -9.57
CA ARG A 181 24.56 -13.00 -9.80
C ARG A 181 24.40 -14.47 -9.42
N GLY A 182 24.23 -15.33 -10.42
CA GLY A 182 24.23 -16.78 -10.28
C GLY A 182 22.89 -17.49 -10.45
N MET A 183 21.81 -16.80 -10.79
CA MET A 183 20.58 -17.46 -11.22
C MET A 183 20.58 -17.57 -12.75
N GLU A 184 20.79 -18.78 -13.27
CA GLU A 184 20.59 -19.07 -14.69
C GLU A 184 19.14 -18.81 -15.08
N PRO A 185 18.87 -18.17 -16.22
CA PRO A 185 17.51 -17.97 -16.70
C PRO A 185 16.80 -19.30 -16.94
N CYS A 186 15.63 -19.50 -16.34
CA CYS A 186 14.82 -20.68 -16.60
C CYS A 186 14.01 -20.51 -17.90
N GLY A 187 14.67 -20.50 -19.07
CA GLY A 187 13.99 -20.48 -20.36
C GLY A 187 14.28 -19.24 -21.22
N GLU A 188 14.16 -19.41 -22.53
CA GLU A 188 14.42 -18.41 -23.57
C GLU A 188 13.14 -17.61 -23.91
N GLU A 189 12.51 -16.91 -22.97
CA GLU A 189 11.43 -15.99 -23.34
C GLU A 189 11.92 -14.54 -23.32
N ALA A 190 12.38 -14.08 -24.47
CA ALA A 190 12.92 -12.73 -24.69
C ALA A 190 11.90 -11.58 -24.46
N ASP A 191 10.62 -11.91 -24.29
CA ASP A 191 9.51 -10.94 -24.28
C ASP A 191 8.87 -10.73 -22.90
N ASP A 192 9.47 -11.22 -21.82
CA ASP A 192 8.93 -10.99 -20.46
C ASP A 192 9.08 -9.52 -20.08
N VAL A 193 7.97 -8.88 -19.72
CA VAL A 193 7.94 -7.49 -19.26
C VAL A 193 8.28 -7.45 -17.78
N GLU A 194 9.43 -6.88 -17.47
CA GLU A 194 9.98 -6.76 -16.12
C GLU A 194 9.53 -5.45 -15.46
N ARG A 195 9.09 -5.52 -14.19
CA ARG A 195 8.62 -4.38 -13.40
C ARG A 195 9.67 -3.90 -12.41
N GLY A 196 10.83 -3.47 -12.90
CA GLY A 196 11.90 -2.94 -12.05
C GLY A 196 13.13 -2.55 -12.85
N ALA A 197 14.13 -2.05 -12.14
CA ALA A 197 15.44 -1.75 -12.68
C ALA A 197 16.46 -2.76 -12.17
N ARG A 198 17.33 -3.21 -13.07
CA ARG A 198 18.48 -4.07 -12.69
C ARG A 198 19.65 -3.30 -12.11
N ASN A 199 19.67 -1.98 -12.29
CA ASN A 199 20.67 -1.09 -11.73
C ASN A 199 20.15 -0.43 -10.46
N VAL A 200 21.04 -0.23 -9.52
CA VAL A 200 20.80 0.61 -8.34
C VAL A 200 20.86 2.07 -8.76
N PHE A 201 19.97 2.89 -8.23
CA PHE A 201 20.07 4.35 -8.34
C PHE A 201 21.17 4.84 -7.40
N SER A 202 22.37 5.01 -7.96
CA SER A 202 23.56 5.37 -7.18
C SER A 202 23.71 6.89 -7.09
N ILE A 203 23.79 7.42 -5.85
CA ILE A 203 24.01 8.83 -5.59
C ILE A 203 25.52 9.09 -5.44
N PRO A 204 26.16 9.88 -6.33
CA PRO A 204 27.59 10.11 -6.29
C PRO A 204 28.06 10.73 -4.97
N GLY A 205 29.18 10.20 -4.42
CA GLY A 205 29.77 10.71 -3.19
C GLY A 205 29.02 10.38 -1.90
N LYS A 206 27.96 9.58 -1.99
CA LYS A 206 27.24 9.02 -0.86
C LYS A 206 27.54 7.52 -0.81
N ALA A 207 28.12 7.07 0.29
CA ALA A 207 28.18 5.67 0.65
C ALA A 207 27.43 5.53 1.98
N ALA A 208 26.45 4.68 2.03
CA ALA A 208 25.74 4.44 3.27
C ALA A 208 26.70 3.88 4.32
N PRO A 209 26.70 4.41 5.55
CA PRO A 209 27.28 3.69 6.67
C PRO A 209 26.49 2.38 6.81
N ARG A 210 27.15 1.24 6.85
CA ARG A 210 26.51 -0.03 7.13
C ARG A 210 25.98 0.01 8.56
N GLY A 211 24.67 0.21 8.70
CA GLY A 211 23.99 0.19 9.98
C GLY A 211 23.67 -1.23 10.45
N SER A 212 23.40 -1.37 11.73
CA SER A 212 22.75 -2.57 12.26
C SER A 212 21.25 -2.29 12.24
N ALA A 213 20.57 -2.74 11.21
CA ALA A 213 19.12 -2.55 11.12
C ALA A 213 18.42 -3.27 12.29
N GLY A 214 17.72 -2.48 13.07
CA GLY A 214 16.59 -2.98 13.84
C GLY A 214 15.36 -2.78 12.96
N GLN A 215 14.99 -3.75 12.13
CA GLN A 215 13.73 -3.67 11.40
C GLN A 215 12.58 -3.61 12.41
N GLU A 216 11.98 -2.45 12.57
CA GLU A 216 10.73 -2.34 13.28
C GLU A 216 9.67 -3.11 12.49
N GLU A 217 8.98 -4.05 13.13
CA GLU A 217 7.93 -4.83 12.48
C GLU A 217 6.82 -3.89 12.01
N GLU A 218 6.53 -3.87 10.70
CA GLU A 218 5.46 -3.07 10.10
C GLU A 218 4.13 -3.30 10.83
N GLU A 219 3.46 -2.25 11.24
CA GLU A 219 2.15 -2.31 11.92
C GLU A 219 0.96 -2.58 10.97
N TRP A 220 1.22 -2.93 9.74
CA TRP A 220 0.24 -3.31 8.71
C TRP A 220 0.66 -4.62 8.04
N VAL A 221 -0.12 -5.08 7.07
CA VAL A 221 0.27 -6.22 6.23
C VAL A 221 0.64 -5.71 4.86
N THR A 222 1.81 -6.13 4.36
CA THR A 222 2.26 -5.91 2.99
C THR A 222 2.22 -7.22 2.21
N ILE A 223 1.69 -7.19 0.98
CA ILE A 223 1.80 -8.28 0.02
C ILE A 223 2.66 -7.81 -1.12
N SER A 224 3.85 -8.38 -1.26
CA SER A 224 4.81 -8.09 -2.32
C SER A 224 4.76 -9.15 -3.42
N ALA A 225 5.00 -8.74 -4.66
CA ALA A 225 4.96 -9.64 -5.81
C ALA A 225 6.08 -10.66 -5.82
N CYS A 226 7.21 -10.32 -5.24
CA CYS A 226 8.40 -11.17 -5.16
C CYS A 226 9.26 -10.74 -3.96
N LYS A 227 10.24 -11.55 -3.63
CA LYS A 227 11.28 -11.21 -2.65
C LYS A 227 12.15 -10.07 -3.16
N SER A 228 12.78 -9.32 -2.26
CA SER A 228 13.62 -8.15 -2.58
C SER A 228 14.72 -8.45 -3.63
N TYR A 229 15.28 -9.66 -3.63
CA TYR A 229 16.31 -10.11 -4.59
C TYR A 229 15.75 -10.78 -5.86
N GLN A 230 14.42 -10.87 -6.03
CA GLN A 230 13.76 -11.50 -7.18
C GLN A 230 13.19 -10.45 -8.12
N THR A 231 13.04 -10.82 -9.37
CA THR A 231 12.43 -10.00 -10.40
C THR A 231 10.92 -10.26 -10.49
N ASN A 232 10.14 -9.20 -10.62
CA ASN A 232 8.70 -9.26 -10.88
C ASN A 232 8.43 -9.12 -12.38
N PHE A 233 7.54 -9.98 -12.90
CA PHE A 233 7.13 -10.01 -14.31
C PHE A 233 5.63 -9.88 -14.47
N GLU A 234 5.21 -9.46 -15.66
CA GLU A 234 3.80 -9.39 -16.05
C GLU A 234 3.28 -10.72 -16.61
N LEU A 235 1.95 -10.87 -16.62
CA LEU A 235 1.26 -11.87 -17.41
C LEU A 235 1.22 -11.41 -18.86
N LYS A 236 2.03 -12.04 -19.73
CA LYS A 236 2.26 -11.68 -21.12
C LYS A 236 0.97 -11.66 -21.95
N ASP A 237 0.15 -12.70 -21.83
CA ASP A 237 -1.11 -12.88 -22.55
C ASP A 237 -2.18 -11.84 -22.16
N LYS A 238 -2.14 -11.33 -20.92
CA LYS A 238 -3.12 -10.40 -20.37
C LYS A 238 -2.61 -8.97 -20.29
N LYS A 239 -1.29 -8.77 -20.35
CA LYS A 239 -0.63 -7.45 -20.18
C LYS A 239 -1.06 -6.77 -18.89
N VAL A 240 -0.91 -7.46 -17.77
CA VAL A 240 -1.20 -7.02 -16.41
C VAL A 240 -0.18 -7.61 -15.44
N GLY A 241 -0.08 -7.05 -14.24
CA GLY A 241 0.77 -7.57 -13.18
C GLY A 241 0.31 -8.93 -12.68
N LYS A 242 1.26 -9.83 -12.44
CA LYS A 242 0.94 -11.19 -11.96
C LYS A 242 0.29 -11.16 -10.58
N LEU A 243 0.83 -10.37 -9.66
CA LEU A 243 0.28 -10.27 -8.30
C LEU A 243 -1.11 -9.65 -8.32
N SER A 244 -1.27 -8.53 -9.03
CA SER A 244 -2.55 -7.83 -9.17
C SER A 244 -3.62 -8.74 -9.73
N TYR A 245 -3.29 -9.49 -10.78
CA TYR A 245 -4.22 -10.43 -11.39
C TYR A 245 -4.57 -11.60 -10.44
N ALA A 246 -3.54 -12.20 -9.82
CA ALA A 246 -3.73 -13.33 -8.90
C ALA A 246 -4.62 -12.95 -7.72
N LEU A 247 -4.41 -11.77 -7.11
CA LEU A 247 -5.24 -11.27 -6.02
C LEU A 247 -6.69 -11.04 -6.45
N CYS A 248 -6.90 -10.44 -7.63
CA CYS A 248 -8.26 -10.24 -8.16
C CYS A 248 -8.98 -11.56 -8.37
N GLN A 249 -8.34 -12.58 -8.96
CA GLN A 249 -8.91 -13.91 -9.14
C GLN A 249 -9.20 -14.59 -7.80
N LEU A 250 -8.26 -14.52 -6.85
CA LEU A 250 -8.38 -15.14 -5.54
C LEU A 250 -9.61 -14.62 -4.79
N PHE A 251 -9.78 -13.29 -4.71
CA PHE A 251 -10.92 -12.69 -3.98
C PHE A 251 -12.23 -12.65 -4.76
N GLU A 252 -12.22 -12.96 -6.05
CA GLU A 252 -13.46 -13.31 -6.78
C GLU A 252 -13.97 -14.68 -6.42
N GLN A 253 -13.09 -15.65 -6.21
CA GLN A 253 -13.44 -17.05 -5.97
C GLN A 253 -13.63 -17.36 -4.48
N HIS A 254 -12.92 -16.71 -3.59
CA HIS A 254 -12.87 -17.02 -2.17
C HIS A 254 -13.16 -15.80 -1.29
N GLN A 255 -14.04 -15.97 -0.31
CA GLN A 255 -14.40 -14.89 0.62
C GLN A 255 -13.72 -15.00 2.00
N ALA A 256 -13.15 -16.14 2.33
CA ALA A 256 -12.62 -16.41 3.66
C ALA A 256 -11.43 -17.36 3.59
N LEU A 257 -10.25 -16.82 3.41
CA LEU A 257 -8.98 -17.56 3.47
C LEU A 257 -8.17 -17.07 4.68
N THR A 258 -7.34 -17.94 5.26
CA THR A 258 -6.30 -17.51 6.20
C THR A 258 -5.16 -16.83 5.42
N ASN A 259 -4.30 -16.12 6.12
CA ASN A 259 -3.15 -15.48 5.48
C ASN A 259 -2.20 -16.51 4.85
N GLU A 260 -2.03 -17.67 5.52
CA GLU A 260 -1.22 -18.79 5.01
C GLU A 260 -1.83 -19.39 3.74
N GLN A 261 -3.15 -19.51 3.67
CA GLN A 261 -3.84 -19.98 2.46
C GLN A 261 -3.69 -18.97 1.32
N ILE A 262 -3.81 -17.66 1.60
CA ILE A 262 -3.59 -16.60 0.60
C ILE A 262 -2.16 -16.70 0.05
N GLU A 263 -1.18 -16.80 0.93
CA GLU A 263 0.23 -16.92 0.53
C GLU A 263 0.48 -18.18 -0.31
N ALA A 264 -0.10 -19.31 0.08
CA ALA A 264 0.00 -20.58 -0.65
C ALA A 264 -0.63 -20.50 -2.05
N GLU A 265 -1.82 -19.91 -2.17
CA GLU A 265 -2.51 -19.74 -3.46
C GLU A 265 -1.75 -18.79 -4.38
N LEU A 266 -1.20 -17.68 -3.85
CA LEU A 266 -0.38 -16.77 -4.63
C LEU A 266 0.90 -17.46 -5.14
N LYS A 267 1.58 -18.22 -4.28
CA LYS A 267 2.77 -19.02 -4.68
C LYS A 267 2.41 -20.08 -5.74
N ALA A 268 1.27 -20.75 -5.57
CA ALA A 268 0.78 -21.73 -6.55
C ALA A 268 0.46 -21.06 -7.90
N PHE A 269 -0.15 -19.87 -7.86
CA PHE A 269 -0.41 -19.10 -9.07
C PHE A 269 0.88 -18.72 -9.81
N MET A 270 1.89 -18.20 -9.09
CA MET A 270 3.19 -17.85 -9.71
C MET A 270 3.89 -19.06 -10.32
N LYS A 271 3.83 -20.22 -9.64
CA LYS A 271 4.37 -21.48 -10.15
C LYS A 271 3.64 -21.97 -11.42
N LYS A 272 2.33 -21.74 -11.51
CA LYS A 272 1.53 -22.09 -12.69
C LYS A 272 1.79 -21.17 -13.87
N HIS A 273 2.19 -19.93 -13.60
CA HIS A 273 2.51 -18.91 -14.60
C HIS A 273 3.99 -18.50 -14.46
N PRO A 274 4.94 -19.40 -14.76
CA PRO A 274 6.35 -19.11 -14.62
C PRO A 274 6.71 -17.97 -15.56
N GLY A 275 7.65 -17.14 -15.16
CA GLY A 275 8.36 -16.20 -15.98
C GLY A 275 9.78 -16.70 -16.22
N ARG A 276 10.59 -15.85 -16.81
CA ARG A 276 12.04 -16.11 -17.04
C ARG A 276 12.79 -16.47 -15.75
N MET A 277 12.32 -15.99 -14.59
CA MET A 277 12.91 -16.25 -13.29
C MET A 277 11.83 -16.59 -12.26
N LEU A 278 12.25 -17.23 -11.17
CA LEU A 278 11.37 -17.55 -10.05
C LEU A 278 10.83 -16.25 -9.40
N GLN A 279 9.53 -16.22 -9.20
CA GLN A 279 8.83 -15.14 -8.53
C GLN A 279 8.06 -15.72 -7.32
N THR A 280 8.40 -15.25 -6.13
CA THR A 280 7.81 -15.76 -4.89
C THR A 280 7.16 -14.62 -4.15
N PRO A 281 5.82 -14.50 -4.16
CA PRO A 281 5.11 -13.48 -3.40
C PRO A 281 5.29 -13.71 -1.90
N GLU A 282 5.32 -12.62 -1.15
CA GLU A 282 5.48 -12.64 0.30
C GLU A 282 4.40 -11.81 0.99
N LEU A 283 4.01 -12.27 2.19
CA LEU A 283 3.23 -11.51 3.13
C LEU A 283 4.13 -11.14 4.31
N THR A 284 4.30 -9.85 4.57
CA THR A 284 5.12 -9.32 5.68
C THR A 284 4.30 -8.49 6.66
N GLY A 285 4.91 -8.03 7.74
CA GLY A 285 4.28 -7.23 8.77
C GLY A 285 3.31 -8.02 9.65
N ARG A 286 2.27 -7.37 10.15
CA ARG A 286 1.31 -7.92 11.15
C ARG A 286 0.41 -9.04 10.63
N LYS A 287 0.90 -9.94 9.80
CA LYS A 287 0.13 -11.05 9.21
C LYS A 287 -0.45 -12.04 10.24
N GLN A 288 0.11 -12.09 11.43
CA GLN A 288 -0.38 -12.98 12.52
C GLN A 288 -1.62 -12.41 13.20
N THR A 289 -1.78 -11.10 13.25
CA THR A 289 -2.86 -10.41 13.98
C THR A 289 -3.89 -9.76 13.07
N MET A 290 -3.58 -9.55 11.79
CA MET A 290 -4.48 -8.95 10.79
C MET A 290 -4.85 -9.95 9.71
N SER A 291 -6.13 -10.28 9.58
CA SER A 291 -6.64 -11.10 8.48
C SER A 291 -6.78 -10.28 7.21
N VAL A 292 -6.06 -10.67 6.15
CA VAL A 292 -6.15 -10.07 4.80
C VAL A 292 -7.55 -10.26 4.21
N SER A 293 -8.15 -11.46 4.32
CA SER A 293 -9.53 -11.68 3.89
C SER A 293 -10.53 -10.76 4.58
N GLY A 294 -10.25 -10.35 5.82
CA GLY A 294 -11.08 -9.39 6.54
C GLY A 294 -11.10 -7.99 5.91
N VAL A 295 -10.12 -7.66 5.05
CA VAL A 295 -10.11 -6.43 4.24
C VAL A 295 -11.13 -6.50 3.11
N PHE A 296 -11.38 -7.69 2.54
CA PHE A 296 -12.25 -7.88 1.38
C PHE A 296 -13.67 -8.37 1.73
N ARG A 297 -13.93 -8.74 2.99
CA ARG A 297 -15.27 -9.16 3.41
C ARG A 297 -16.22 -7.97 3.43
N ARG A 298 -17.34 -8.08 2.74
CA ARG A 298 -18.48 -7.17 2.93
C ARG A 298 -18.97 -7.28 4.38
N ALA A 299 -19.23 -6.14 5.03
CA ALA A 299 -20.02 -6.16 6.25
C ALA A 299 -21.37 -6.83 5.92
N ARG A 300 -21.77 -7.87 6.67
CA ARG A 300 -23.12 -8.43 6.55
C ARG A 300 -24.10 -7.30 6.83
N LYS A 301 -24.96 -6.95 5.86
CA LYS A 301 -26.08 -6.06 6.10
C LYS A 301 -27.01 -6.76 7.09
N GLY A 302 -27.08 -6.26 8.31
CA GLY A 302 -28.10 -6.60 9.30
C GLY A 302 -27.81 -7.88 10.11
N GLN A 303 -27.23 -7.73 11.24
CA GLN A 303 -27.63 -8.37 12.49
C GLN A 303 -27.80 -7.28 13.54
#